data_dd3e2c7128680caad1cbb641b61088d4
#
_entry.id   dd3e2c7128680caad1cbb641b61088d4
#
_cell.length_a   1.000
_cell.length_b   1.000
_cell.length_c   1.000
_cell.angle_alpha   90.00
_cell.angle_beta   90.00
_cell.angle_gamma   90.00
#
_symmetry.space_group_name_H-M   'P 1'
#
loop_
_entity.id
_entity.type
_entity.pdbx_description
1 polymer ?
#
loop_
_entity_poly.entity_id
_entity_poly.type
_entity_poly.pdbx_seq_one_letter_code
_entity_poly.pdbx_strand_id
1 'polypeptide(L)'
;MILLRSALFNIAFFGWTILLLLAGLPLLLAQRRAIHAIGALWARGTLLLLRALVGIRLEVRGALAPGARLVAAKHQSALDTMLFYLLAHDVAYVMKQELAAIPIYGLFALHQRMILVDRKAGASALKKLVADASAARGEGRQIVIFPQGTRTPPGAPASAHPYQPGIAALQHALRMPTTPVALNSGLCWGRRSFVKRPGRIVVEFLPEIPAALQRAEFMRRLEESIESATARLEREAGDAARS
;
A
#
# COMPACT_ATOMS: atom_id res chain seq x y z
N MET A 1 6.46 -8.22 28.13
CA MET A 1 7.49 -8.12 27.08
C MET A 1 6.96 -7.49 25.78
N ILE A 2 5.78 -7.86 25.26
CA ILE A 2 5.26 -7.36 23.97
C ILE A 2 5.00 -5.84 23.97
N LEU A 3 4.49 -5.28 25.06
CA LEU A 3 4.24 -3.84 25.20
C LEU A 3 5.54 -3.04 25.18
N LEU A 4 6.59 -3.49 25.88
CA LEU A 4 7.89 -2.84 25.88
C LEU A 4 8.52 -2.85 24.50
N ARG A 5 8.52 -4.00 23.80
CA ARG A 5 9.00 -4.11 22.42
C ARG A 5 8.24 -3.20 21.47
N SER A 6 6.92 -3.10 21.63
CA SER A 6 6.07 -2.21 20.83
C SER A 6 6.36 -0.74 21.14
N ALA A 7 6.59 -0.37 22.41
CA ALA A 7 6.96 0.99 22.79
C ALA A 7 8.31 1.39 22.19
N LEU A 8 9.34 0.56 22.33
CA LEU A 8 10.65 0.78 21.73
C LEU A 8 10.57 0.92 20.22
N PHE A 9 9.81 0.03 19.57
CA PHE A 9 9.57 0.14 18.13
C PHE A 9 8.89 1.46 17.76
N ASN A 10 7.82 1.85 18.44
CA ASN A 10 7.10 3.09 18.13
C ASN A 10 8.01 4.32 18.28
N ILE A 11 8.80 4.40 19.36
CA ILE A 11 9.77 5.50 19.58
C ILE A 11 10.78 5.52 18.42
N ALA A 12 11.42 4.39 18.13
CA ALA A 12 12.40 4.29 17.06
C ALA A 12 11.80 4.58 15.67
N PHE A 13 10.60 4.10 15.39
CA PHE A 13 9.87 4.32 14.14
C PHE A 13 9.56 5.80 13.91
N PHE A 14 9.00 6.49 14.92
CA PHE A 14 8.70 7.90 14.78
C PHE A 14 9.98 8.75 14.71
N GLY A 15 11.00 8.43 15.50
CA GLY A 15 12.31 9.09 15.41
C GLY A 15 12.94 8.91 14.03
N TRP A 16 12.95 7.70 13.50
CA TRP A 16 13.40 7.38 12.13
C TRP A 16 12.62 8.15 11.06
N THR A 17 11.30 8.20 11.20
CA THR A 17 10.42 8.92 10.27
C THR A 17 10.71 10.41 10.27
N ILE A 18 10.80 11.03 11.46
CA ILE A 18 11.10 12.46 11.60
C ILE A 18 12.49 12.78 11.03
N LEU A 19 13.49 11.97 11.38
CA LEU A 19 14.84 12.13 10.86
C LEU A 19 14.87 12.15 9.32
N LEU A 20 14.20 11.18 8.68
CA LEU A 20 14.16 11.10 7.22
C LEU A 20 13.33 12.20 6.57
N LEU A 21 12.24 12.64 7.20
CA LEU A 21 11.47 13.77 6.71
C LEU A 21 12.32 15.05 6.72
N LEU A 22 13.06 15.31 7.79
CA LEU A 22 13.91 16.49 7.91
C LEU A 22 15.14 16.41 6.97
N ALA A 23 15.86 15.28 6.98
CA ALA A 23 17.00 15.06 6.10
C ALA A 23 16.63 15.06 4.61
N GLY A 24 15.39 14.72 4.29
CA GLY A 24 14.86 14.72 2.93
C GLY A 24 14.42 16.08 2.41
N LEU A 25 14.25 17.10 3.25
CA LEU A 25 13.79 18.43 2.81
C LEU A 25 14.60 19.02 1.64
N PRO A 26 15.94 18.99 1.65
CA PRO A 26 16.72 19.50 0.53
C PRO A 26 16.43 18.76 -0.79
N LEU A 27 16.02 17.49 -0.74
CA LEU A 27 15.70 16.71 -1.93
C LEU A 27 14.37 17.09 -2.58
N LEU A 28 13.56 17.94 -1.97
CA LEU A 28 12.43 18.59 -2.64
C LEU A 28 12.88 19.52 -3.78
N LEU A 29 14.16 19.91 -3.81
CA LEU A 29 14.77 20.64 -4.93
C LEU A 29 15.32 19.69 -6.01
N ALA A 30 15.38 18.39 -5.73
CA ALA A 30 15.90 17.37 -6.63
C ALA A 30 14.78 16.71 -7.46
N GLN A 31 15.17 15.78 -8.32
CA GLN A 31 14.22 14.99 -9.09
C GLN A 31 13.39 14.05 -8.18
N ARG A 32 12.16 13.77 -8.58
CA ARG A 32 11.21 12.87 -7.91
C ARG A 32 11.82 11.51 -7.51
N ARG A 33 12.73 10.95 -8.32
CA ARG A 33 13.43 9.69 -8.02
C ARG A 33 14.23 9.73 -6.72
N ALA A 34 14.78 10.89 -6.36
CA ALA A 34 15.50 11.05 -5.09
C ALA A 34 14.56 10.90 -3.89
N ILE A 35 13.34 11.43 -3.99
CA ILE A 35 12.31 11.26 -2.95
C ILE A 35 11.85 9.79 -2.86
N HIS A 36 11.70 9.10 -4.01
CA HIS A 36 11.39 7.66 -3.99
C HIS A 36 12.47 6.86 -3.23
N ALA A 37 13.75 7.19 -3.43
CA ALA A 37 14.85 6.55 -2.71
C ALA A 37 14.76 6.76 -1.18
N ILE A 38 14.34 7.96 -0.72
CA ILE A 38 14.05 8.19 0.71
C ILE A 38 12.87 7.33 1.19
N GLY A 39 11.80 7.22 0.42
CA GLY A 39 10.69 6.31 0.72
C GLY A 39 11.15 4.85 0.86
N ALA A 40 12.04 4.40 -0.03
CA ALA A 40 12.66 3.08 0.05
C ALA A 40 13.56 2.93 1.28
N LEU A 41 14.35 3.94 1.62
CA LEU A 41 15.18 3.95 2.83
C LEU A 41 14.31 3.91 4.09
N TRP A 42 13.22 4.69 4.11
CA TRP A 42 12.24 4.67 5.20
C TRP A 42 11.63 3.29 5.39
N ALA A 43 11.21 2.64 4.32
CA ALA A 43 10.66 1.29 4.36
C ALA A 43 11.69 0.26 4.84
N ARG A 44 12.94 0.30 4.34
CA ARG A 44 14.03 -0.60 4.76
C ARG A 44 14.34 -0.45 6.25
N GLY A 45 14.52 0.80 6.73
CA GLY A 45 14.77 1.05 8.16
C GLY A 45 13.61 0.60 9.03
N THR A 46 12.37 0.83 8.62
CA THR A 46 11.18 0.33 9.33
C THR A 46 11.16 -1.19 9.42
N LEU A 47 11.47 -1.91 8.33
CA LEU A 47 11.55 -3.37 8.34
C LEU A 47 12.68 -3.90 9.24
N LEU A 48 13.82 -3.23 9.27
CA LEU A 48 14.92 -3.55 10.19
C LEU A 48 14.50 -3.37 11.65
N LEU A 49 13.84 -2.25 11.98
CA LEU A 49 13.32 -2.00 13.32
C LEU A 49 12.26 -3.04 13.73
N LEU A 50 11.34 -3.39 12.83
CA LEU A 50 10.32 -4.42 13.06
C LEU A 50 10.98 -5.78 13.32
N ARG A 51 11.99 -6.13 12.54
CA ARG A 51 12.72 -7.40 12.72
C ARG A 51 13.50 -7.42 14.03
N ALA A 52 14.26 -6.38 14.32
CA ALA A 52 15.16 -6.34 15.49
C ALA A 52 14.40 -6.22 16.82
N LEU A 53 13.41 -5.31 16.89
CA LEU A 53 12.74 -4.96 18.14
C LEU A 53 11.50 -5.82 18.40
N VAL A 54 10.76 -6.21 17.36
CA VAL A 54 9.49 -6.91 17.49
C VAL A 54 9.59 -8.38 17.11
N GLY A 55 10.49 -8.73 16.16
CA GLY A 55 10.56 -10.07 15.61
C GLY A 55 9.61 -10.31 14.43
N ILE A 56 9.24 -9.23 13.73
CA ILE A 56 8.44 -9.32 12.49
C ILE A 56 9.38 -9.53 11.31
N ARG A 57 9.05 -10.50 10.44
CA ARG A 57 9.77 -10.78 9.20
C ARG A 57 8.85 -10.58 8.00
N LEU A 58 9.39 -10.06 6.92
CA LEU A 58 8.70 -9.91 5.63
C LEU A 58 9.07 -11.08 4.72
N GLU A 59 8.07 -11.67 4.10
CA GLU A 59 8.19 -12.61 2.99
C GLU A 59 7.45 -12.04 1.78
N VAL A 60 8.06 -12.11 0.60
CA VAL A 60 7.44 -11.68 -0.66
C VAL A 60 7.32 -12.89 -1.56
N ARG A 61 6.11 -13.15 -2.04
CA ARG A 61 5.79 -14.24 -2.99
C ARG A 61 5.40 -13.66 -4.34
N GLY A 62 6.00 -14.18 -5.39
CA GLY A 62 5.85 -13.62 -6.73
C GLY A 62 6.60 -12.30 -6.88
N ALA A 63 6.36 -11.61 -7.99
CA ALA A 63 6.98 -10.34 -8.32
C ALA A 63 6.04 -9.45 -9.12
N LEU A 64 6.20 -8.15 -8.97
CA LEU A 64 5.52 -7.18 -9.83
C LEU A 64 6.25 -7.09 -11.16
N ALA A 65 5.54 -7.31 -12.26
CA ALA A 65 6.15 -7.18 -13.58
C ALA A 65 6.56 -5.72 -13.86
N PRO A 66 7.60 -5.49 -14.68
CA PRO A 66 8.09 -4.14 -15.00
C PRO A 66 7.09 -3.33 -15.83
N GLY A 67 7.30 -2.01 -15.89
CA GLY A 67 6.50 -1.06 -16.66
C GLY A 67 5.25 -0.57 -15.94
N ALA A 68 4.49 0.29 -16.62
CA ALA A 68 3.28 0.89 -16.08
C ALA A 68 2.20 -0.16 -15.79
N ARG A 69 1.70 -0.19 -14.55
CA ARG A 69 0.72 -1.18 -14.09
C ARG A 69 -0.22 -0.57 -13.07
N LEU A 70 -1.42 -1.14 -13.00
CA LEU A 70 -2.34 -0.91 -11.90
C LEU A 70 -2.14 -2.03 -10.86
N VAL A 71 -1.76 -1.66 -9.65
CA VAL A 71 -1.56 -2.58 -8.53
C VAL A 71 -2.68 -2.38 -7.53
N ALA A 72 -3.48 -3.41 -7.33
CA ALA A 72 -4.61 -3.39 -6.41
C ALA A 72 -4.29 -4.26 -5.18
N ALA A 73 -4.03 -3.63 -4.04
CA ALA A 73 -3.55 -4.33 -2.86
C ALA A 73 -4.57 -4.35 -1.72
N LYS A 74 -4.62 -5.47 -0.99
CA LYS A 74 -5.27 -5.51 0.33
C LYS A 74 -4.64 -4.47 1.23
N HIS A 75 -5.42 -3.90 2.15
CA HIS A 75 -4.92 -2.89 3.08
C HIS A 75 -5.31 -3.20 4.51
N GLN A 76 -4.35 -3.54 5.36
CA GLN A 76 -4.56 -3.90 6.76
C GLN A 76 -3.70 -3.09 7.73
N SER A 77 -2.56 -2.58 7.27
CA SER A 77 -1.53 -1.93 8.09
C SER A 77 -1.04 -0.61 7.51
N ALA A 78 -0.42 0.21 8.35
CA ALA A 78 0.36 1.35 7.87
C ALA A 78 1.59 0.89 7.06
N LEU A 79 2.13 -0.29 7.37
CA LEU A 79 3.27 -0.87 6.67
C LEU A 79 3.01 -1.08 5.18
N ASP A 80 1.76 -1.39 4.78
CA ASP A 80 1.42 -1.70 3.39
C ASP A 80 1.78 -0.55 2.44
N THR A 81 1.61 0.70 2.88
CA THR A 81 1.98 1.89 2.08
C THR A 81 3.49 2.10 2.00
N MET A 82 4.27 1.54 2.92
CA MET A 82 5.73 1.63 2.89
C MET A 82 6.32 0.58 1.94
N LEU A 83 5.72 -0.62 1.91
CA LEU A 83 6.27 -1.76 1.19
C LEU A 83 6.40 -1.51 -0.31
N PHE A 84 5.46 -0.80 -0.95
CA PHE A 84 5.54 -0.56 -2.39
C PHE A 84 6.64 0.44 -2.80
N TYR A 85 7.25 1.18 -1.88
CA TYR A 85 8.51 1.88 -2.16
C TYR A 85 9.68 0.90 -2.39
N LEU A 86 9.57 -0.34 -1.93
CA LEU A 86 10.56 -1.40 -2.16
C LEU A 86 10.17 -2.37 -3.26
N LEU A 87 8.86 -2.57 -3.43
CA LEU A 87 8.30 -3.61 -4.31
C LEU A 87 7.90 -3.08 -5.69
N ALA A 88 7.75 -1.76 -5.81
CA ALA A 88 7.43 -1.07 -7.05
C ALA A 88 8.61 -0.20 -7.49
N HIS A 89 8.79 -0.03 -8.81
CA HIS A 89 9.93 0.72 -9.35
C HIS A 89 9.76 2.24 -9.21
N ASP A 90 8.59 2.77 -9.57
CA ASP A 90 8.23 4.20 -9.46
C ASP A 90 6.76 4.30 -9.08
N VAL A 91 6.51 4.28 -7.78
CA VAL A 91 5.16 4.19 -7.25
C VAL A 91 4.41 5.52 -7.33
N ALA A 92 3.15 5.46 -7.81
CA ALA A 92 2.15 6.50 -7.68
C ALA A 92 0.98 5.98 -6.82
N TYR A 93 0.90 6.40 -5.56
CA TYR A 93 -0.20 5.99 -4.69
C TYR A 93 -1.47 6.79 -4.97
N VAL A 94 -2.59 6.07 -5.04
CA VAL A 94 -3.93 6.66 -4.90
C VAL A 94 -4.21 6.83 -3.41
N MET A 95 -4.26 8.07 -2.95
CA MET A 95 -4.37 8.38 -1.53
C MET A 95 -5.40 9.48 -1.25
N LYS A 96 -5.85 9.57 0.00
CA LYS A 96 -6.78 10.62 0.43
C LYS A 96 -6.14 11.99 0.33
N GLN A 97 -6.89 12.97 -0.19
CA GLN A 97 -6.42 14.35 -0.33
C GLN A 97 -6.00 14.98 1.00
N GLU A 98 -6.68 14.64 2.11
CA GLU A 98 -6.38 15.17 3.44
C GLU A 98 -4.97 14.80 3.93
N LEU A 99 -4.38 13.74 3.40
CA LEU A 99 -3.00 13.37 3.75
C LEU A 99 -1.95 14.35 3.19
N ALA A 100 -2.28 15.10 2.14
CA ALA A 100 -1.41 16.15 1.62
C ALA A 100 -1.36 17.38 2.54
N ALA A 101 -2.27 17.51 3.50
CA ALA A 101 -2.25 18.57 4.51
C ALA A 101 -1.34 18.25 5.72
N ILE A 102 -0.81 17.02 5.82
CA ILE A 102 0.13 16.67 6.90
C ILE A 102 1.46 17.41 6.66
N PRO A 103 1.93 18.22 7.64
CA PRO A 103 3.16 18.98 7.50
C PRO A 103 4.35 18.10 7.06
N ILE A 104 5.19 18.64 6.17
CA ILE A 104 6.35 17.99 5.58
C ILE A 104 5.98 16.76 4.72
N TYR A 105 5.25 15.78 5.26
CA TYR A 105 4.82 14.58 4.51
C TYR A 105 4.03 14.96 3.26
N GLY A 106 3.12 15.92 3.38
CA GLY A 106 2.33 16.41 2.26
C GLY A 106 3.19 17.00 1.13
N LEU A 107 4.26 17.71 1.49
CA LEU A 107 5.22 18.25 0.51
C LEU A 107 5.87 17.12 -0.30
N PHE A 108 6.29 16.04 0.37
CA PHE A 108 6.84 14.86 -0.30
C PHE A 108 5.80 14.18 -1.20
N ALA A 109 4.56 14.03 -0.73
CA ALA A 109 3.49 13.43 -1.52
C ALA A 109 3.16 14.24 -2.78
N LEU A 110 3.10 15.56 -2.67
CA LEU A 110 2.88 16.47 -3.80
C LEU A 110 4.06 16.45 -4.77
N HIS A 111 5.30 16.53 -4.27
CA HIS A 111 6.49 16.47 -5.12
C HIS A 111 6.61 15.15 -5.87
N GLN A 112 6.23 14.04 -5.23
CA GLN A 112 6.16 12.73 -5.89
C GLN A 112 4.97 12.58 -6.85
N ARG A 113 4.12 13.60 -6.98
CA ARG A 113 2.89 13.55 -7.80
C ARG A 113 2.05 12.31 -7.46
N MET A 114 1.74 12.16 -6.16
CA MET A 114 0.79 11.14 -5.73
C MET A 114 -0.62 11.51 -6.19
N ILE A 115 -1.43 10.51 -6.48
CA ILE A 115 -2.78 10.69 -7.01
C ILE A 115 -3.73 10.97 -5.84
N LEU A 116 -4.11 12.23 -5.67
CA LEU A 116 -4.94 12.67 -4.56
C LEU A 116 -6.42 12.55 -4.90
N VAL A 117 -7.20 11.95 -4.00
CA VAL A 117 -8.64 11.75 -4.16
C VAL A 117 -9.41 12.46 -3.06
N ASP A 118 -10.24 13.42 -3.44
CA ASP A 118 -11.30 13.96 -2.60
C ASP A 118 -12.56 13.09 -2.73
N ARG A 119 -12.79 12.23 -1.76
CA ARG A 119 -13.92 11.30 -1.81
C ARG A 119 -15.28 11.97 -1.67
N LYS A 120 -15.32 13.23 -1.25
CA LYS A 120 -16.57 13.99 -1.09
C LYS A 120 -17.01 14.63 -2.41
N ALA A 121 -16.11 14.79 -3.37
CA ALA A 121 -16.38 15.47 -4.63
C ALA A 121 -17.07 14.60 -5.71
N GLY A 122 -17.48 13.37 -5.40
CA GLY A 122 -18.31 12.53 -6.28
C GLY A 122 -17.71 12.33 -7.69
N ALA A 123 -18.46 12.68 -8.73
CA ALA A 123 -18.07 12.47 -10.13
C ALA A 123 -16.81 13.27 -10.53
N SER A 124 -16.60 14.46 -9.97
CA SER A 124 -15.41 15.27 -10.24
C SER A 124 -14.15 14.64 -9.69
N ALA A 125 -14.24 14.01 -8.51
CA ALA A 125 -13.12 13.22 -7.95
C ALA A 125 -12.72 12.06 -8.86
N LEU A 126 -13.71 11.38 -9.46
CA LEU A 126 -13.45 10.26 -10.36
C LEU A 126 -12.77 10.73 -11.65
N LYS A 127 -13.25 11.85 -12.22
CA LYS A 127 -12.63 12.46 -13.42
C LYS A 127 -11.17 12.84 -13.15
N LYS A 128 -10.91 13.50 -12.00
CA LYS A 128 -9.55 13.87 -11.59
C LYS A 128 -8.67 12.63 -11.35
N LEU A 129 -9.18 11.63 -10.65
CA LEU A 129 -8.48 10.37 -10.42
C LEU A 129 -8.00 9.72 -11.72
N VAL A 130 -8.88 9.63 -12.73
CA VAL A 130 -8.55 9.07 -14.05
C VAL A 130 -7.52 9.94 -14.78
N ALA A 131 -7.64 11.26 -14.73
CA ALA A 131 -6.68 12.16 -15.38
C ALA A 131 -5.28 12.05 -14.76
N ASP A 132 -5.17 12.10 -13.43
CA ASP A 132 -3.89 12.00 -12.71
C ASP A 132 -3.24 10.61 -12.92
N ALA A 133 -4.05 9.56 -12.91
CA ALA A 133 -3.58 8.20 -13.18
C ALA A 133 -3.13 8.00 -14.64
N SER A 134 -3.80 8.64 -15.59
CA SER A 134 -3.39 8.62 -17.01
C SER A 134 -2.04 9.31 -17.21
N ALA A 135 -1.80 10.42 -16.52
CA ALA A 135 -0.51 11.09 -16.53
C ALA A 135 0.59 10.18 -15.92
N ALA A 136 0.32 9.56 -14.78
CA ALA A 136 1.25 8.61 -14.15
C ALA A 136 1.57 7.41 -15.05
N ARG A 137 0.56 6.87 -15.76
CA ARG A 137 0.74 5.82 -16.78
C ARG A 137 1.67 6.29 -17.90
N GLY A 138 1.46 7.50 -18.43
CA GLY A 138 2.30 8.09 -19.47
C GLY A 138 3.77 8.25 -19.07
N GLU A 139 4.03 8.42 -17.77
CA GLU A 139 5.37 8.45 -17.16
C GLU A 139 5.95 7.04 -16.90
N GLY A 140 5.25 5.96 -17.24
CA GLY A 140 5.69 4.58 -17.00
C GLY A 140 5.56 4.10 -15.55
N ARG A 141 4.80 4.81 -14.70
CA ARG A 141 4.71 4.55 -13.25
C ARG A 141 3.78 3.39 -12.91
N GLN A 142 4.05 2.77 -11.78
CA GLN A 142 3.21 1.76 -11.17
C GLN A 142 2.21 2.42 -10.22
N ILE A 143 0.91 2.32 -10.54
CA ILE A 143 -0.16 2.98 -9.80
C ILE A 143 -0.66 2.02 -8.74
N VAL A 144 -0.47 2.35 -7.47
CA VAL A 144 -0.90 1.52 -6.34
C VAL A 144 -2.19 2.08 -5.75
N ILE A 145 -3.21 1.26 -5.70
CA ILE A 145 -4.50 1.57 -5.07
C ILE A 145 -4.89 0.49 -4.06
N PHE A 146 -5.48 0.91 -2.96
CA PHE A 146 -6.12 0.04 -1.98
C PHE A 146 -7.63 0.06 -2.22
N PRO A 147 -8.22 -0.96 -2.87
CA PRO A 147 -9.58 -0.89 -3.41
C PRO A 147 -10.66 -0.63 -2.35
N GLN A 148 -10.47 -1.12 -1.14
CA GLN A 148 -11.40 -0.91 -0.02
C GLN A 148 -11.35 0.52 0.54
N GLY A 149 -10.30 1.28 0.19
CA GLY A 149 -10.12 2.67 0.57
C GLY A 149 -9.89 2.90 2.07
N THR A 150 -9.78 1.86 2.84
CA THR A 150 -9.47 1.91 4.28
C THR A 150 -8.73 0.65 4.69
N ARG A 151 -8.02 0.71 5.83
CA ARG A 151 -7.41 -0.48 6.42
C ARG A 151 -8.49 -1.35 7.06
N THR A 152 -8.52 -2.63 6.67
CA THR A 152 -9.47 -3.63 7.16
C THR A 152 -8.83 -4.52 8.21
N PRO A 153 -9.55 -4.92 9.27
CA PRO A 153 -9.02 -5.88 10.23
C PRO A 153 -8.84 -7.27 9.56
N PRO A 154 -7.87 -8.08 10.02
CA PRO A 154 -7.81 -9.48 9.63
C PRO A 154 -9.11 -10.22 9.92
N GLY A 155 -9.48 -11.16 9.07
CA GLY A 155 -10.71 -11.95 9.19
C GLY A 155 -12.01 -11.18 8.90
N ALA A 156 -11.96 -9.87 8.61
CA ALA A 156 -13.16 -9.11 8.26
C ALA A 156 -13.73 -9.57 6.92
N PRO A 157 -15.04 -9.83 6.83
CA PRO A 157 -15.65 -10.22 5.56
C PRO A 157 -15.58 -9.06 4.55
N ALA A 158 -15.44 -9.39 3.26
CA ALA A 158 -15.38 -8.39 2.19
C ALA A 158 -16.60 -7.47 2.17
N SER A 159 -17.78 -8.00 2.50
CA SER A 159 -19.04 -7.25 2.60
C SER A 159 -19.02 -6.11 3.61
N ALA A 160 -18.22 -6.21 4.68
CA ALA A 160 -18.05 -5.13 5.66
C ALA A 160 -17.22 -3.94 5.14
N HIS A 161 -16.42 -4.19 4.10
CA HIS A 161 -15.53 -3.19 3.50
C HIS A 161 -15.52 -3.34 1.97
N PRO A 162 -16.62 -2.96 1.28
CA PRO A 162 -16.77 -3.19 -0.15
C PRO A 162 -15.72 -2.43 -0.97
N TYR A 163 -15.33 -3.01 -2.08
CA TYR A 163 -14.40 -2.41 -3.02
C TYR A 163 -15.02 -1.19 -3.69
N GLN A 164 -14.28 -0.09 -3.69
CA GLN A 164 -14.75 1.20 -4.21
C GLN A 164 -14.77 1.21 -5.75
N PRO A 165 -15.72 1.88 -6.39
CA PRO A 165 -15.87 1.89 -7.85
C PRO A 165 -14.69 2.55 -8.60
N GLY A 166 -13.87 3.33 -7.90
CA GLY A 166 -12.71 4.02 -8.48
C GLY A 166 -11.70 3.08 -9.15
N ILE A 167 -11.50 1.86 -8.60
CA ILE A 167 -10.58 0.88 -9.21
C ILE A 167 -11.08 0.40 -10.57
N ALA A 168 -12.39 0.15 -10.72
CA ALA A 168 -12.97 -0.25 -11.99
C ALA A 168 -12.92 0.88 -13.03
N ALA A 169 -13.11 2.13 -12.60
CA ALA A 169 -12.96 3.27 -13.48
C ALA A 169 -11.52 3.43 -13.97
N LEU A 170 -10.53 3.24 -13.09
CA LEU A 170 -9.12 3.23 -13.48
C LEU A 170 -8.80 2.12 -14.48
N GLN A 171 -9.22 0.89 -14.21
CA GLN A 171 -9.01 -0.25 -15.10
C GLN A 171 -9.59 0.01 -16.49
N HIS A 172 -10.84 0.51 -16.55
CA HIS A 172 -11.51 0.81 -17.82
C HIS A 172 -10.83 1.94 -18.59
N ALA A 173 -10.49 3.05 -17.90
CA ALA A 173 -9.89 4.23 -18.53
C ALA A 173 -8.44 4.01 -18.95
N LEU A 174 -7.66 3.34 -18.11
CA LEU A 174 -6.22 3.15 -18.34
C LEU A 174 -5.93 1.98 -19.28
N ARG A 175 -6.84 1.04 -19.42
CA ARG A 175 -6.63 -0.20 -20.19
C ARG A 175 -5.28 -0.85 -19.90
N MET A 176 -4.97 -0.96 -18.60
CA MET A 176 -3.75 -1.58 -18.08
C MET A 176 -4.06 -2.92 -17.43
N PRO A 177 -3.16 -3.91 -17.50
CA PRO A 177 -3.28 -5.09 -16.66
C PRO A 177 -3.23 -4.67 -15.19
N THR A 178 -4.04 -5.36 -14.37
CA THR A 178 -4.10 -5.11 -12.94
C THR A 178 -3.47 -6.28 -12.20
N THR A 179 -2.47 -6.01 -11.37
CA THR A 179 -1.85 -7.00 -10.48
C THR A 179 -2.53 -6.94 -9.12
N PRO A 180 -3.33 -7.95 -8.74
CA PRO A 180 -3.88 -8.06 -7.40
C PRO A 180 -2.76 -8.43 -6.42
N VAL A 181 -2.82 -7.90 -5.18
CA VAL A 181 -1.85 -8.20 -4.13
C VAL A 181 -2.57 -8.52 -2.83
N ALA A 182 -2.34 -9.72 -2.32
CA ALA A 182 -2.80 -10.15 -1.02
C ALA A 182 -1.71 -9.95 0.04
N LEU A 183 -2.12 -9.74 1.29
CA LEU A 183 -1.22 -9.63 2.42
C LEU A 183 -1.94 -9.90 3.74
N ASN A 184 -1.16 -10.24 4.78
CA ASN A 184 -1.64 -10.52 6.14
C ASN A 184 -1.04 -9.59 7.21
N SER A 185 -0.61 -8.40 6.82
CA SER A 185 0.13 -7.45 7.68
C SER A 185 -0.61 -7.04 8.94
N GLY A 186 -1.95 -7.05 8.90
CA GLY A 186 -2.80 -6.70 10.02
C GLY A 186 -2.67 -7.62 11.23
N LEU A 187 -2.24 -8.87 11.04
CA LEU A 187 -1.97 -9.81 12.13
C LEU A 187 -0.81 -9.34 13.02
N CYS A 188 0.20 -8.73 12.42
CA CYS A 188 1.39 -8.24 13.12
C CYS A 188 1.28 -6.76 13.51
N TRP A 189 0.72 -5.92 12.63
CA TRP A 189 0.56 -4.48 12.82
C TRP A 189 -0.82 -4.01 12.37
N GLY A 190 -1.82 -4.20 13.21
CA GLY A 190 -3.20 -3.82 12.93
C GLY A 190 -3.43 -2.30 12.85
N ARG A 191 -4.58 -1.94 12.29
CA ARG A 191 -5.02 -0.55 12.15
C ARG A 191 -5.08 0.16 13.51
N ARG A 192 -4.39 1.32 13.63
CA ARG A 192 -4.33 2.14 14.86
C ARG A 192 -3.83 1.38 16.10
N SER A 193 -3.21 0.22 15.93
CA SER A 193 -2.71 -0.56 17.06
C SER A 193 -1.38 0.00 17.58
N PHE A 194 -1.30 0.25 18.89
CA PHE A 194 -0.04 0.51 19.57
C PHE A 194 0.82 -0.76 19.59
N VAL A 195 0.20 -1.91 19.77
CA VAL A 195 0.87 -3.20 19.90
C VAL A 195 1.28 -3.74 18.53
N LYS A 196 2.54 -4.16 18.41
CA LYS A 196 3.07 -4.95 17.30
C LYS A 196 3.33 -6.36 17.79
N ARG A 197 2.88 -7.35 17.04
CA ARG A 197 3.02 -8.78 17.40
C ARG A 197 4.10 -9.41 16.54
N PRO A 198 5.01 -10.22 17.11
CA PRO A 198 5.98 -10.96 16.32
C PRO A 198 5.27 -11.90 15.35
N GLY A 199 5.91 -12.18 14.22
CA GLY A 199 5.35 -13.06 13.21
C GLY A 199 5.91 -12.80 11.82
N ARG A 200 5.28 -13.42 10.84
CA ARG A 200 5.63 -13.31 9.43
C ARG A 200 4.54 -12.57 8.67
N ILE A 201 4.92 -11.44 8.08
CA ILE A 201 4.08 -10.72 7.12
C ILE A 201 4.42 -11.27 5.74
N VAL A 202 3.41 -11.71 5.02
CA VAL A 202 3.53 -12.17 3.64
C VAL A 202 2.85 -11.15 2.74
N VAL A 203 3.53 -10.77 1.65
CA VAL A 203 2.98 -10.01 0.53
C VAL A 203 3.04 -10.91 -0.69
N GLU A 204 1.89 -11.18 -1.30
CA GLU A 204 1.81 -12.09 -2.44
C GLU A 204 1.23 -11.36 -3.66
N PHE A 205 2.04 -11.34 -4.73
CA PHE A 205 1.60 -10.87 -6.04
C PHE A 205 0.86 -12.01 -6.74
N LEU A 206 -0.39 -11.76 -7.08
CA LEU A 206 -1.29 -12.74 -7.69
C LEU A 206 -1.27 -12.64 -9.22
N PRO A 207 -1.78 -13.62 -9.95
CA PRO A 207 -1.91 -13.57 -11.40
C PRO A 207 -2.62 -12.31 -11.87
N GLU A 208 -2.09 -11.70 -12.93
CA GLU A 208 -2.64 -10.47 -13.48
C GLU A 208 -4.04 -10.64 -14.05
N ILE A 209 -4.88 -9.64 -13.81
CA ILE A 209 -6.20 -9.52 -14.42
C ILE A 209 -6.07 -8.70 -15.71
N PRO A 210 -6.50 -9.25 -16.87
CA PRO A 210 -6.43 -8.56 -18.16
C PRO A 210 -7.16 -7.21 -18.17
N ALA A 211 -6.64 -6.28 -18.99
CA ALA A 211 -7.19 -4.92 -19.11
C ALA A 211 -8.59 -4.83 -19.74
N ALA A 212 -9.00 -5.84 -20.52
CA ALA A 212 -10.18 -5.77 -21.37
C ALA A 212 -11.45 -6.40 -20.77
N LEU A 213 -11.51 -6.55 -19.45
CA LEU A 213 -12.69 -7.13 -18.80
C LEU A 213 -13.82 -6.12 -18.63
N GLN A 214 -15.05 -6.62 -18.72
CA GLN A 214 -16.24 -5.87 -18.32
C GLN A 214 -16.17 -5.54 -16.82
N ARG A 215 -16.71 -4.38 -16.43
CA ARG A 215 -16.63 -3.85 -15.07
C ARG A 215 -17.04 -4.85 -13.98
N ALA A 216 -18.17 -5.51 -14.15
CA ALA A 216 -18.68 -6.44 -13.16
C ALA A 216 -17.76 -7.66 -12.98
N GLU A 217 -17.28 -8.22 -14.10
CA GLU A 217 -16.37 -9.36 -14.09
C GLU A 217 -14.99 -8.98 -13.52
N PHE A 218 -14.47 -7.79 -13.86
CA PHE A 218 -13.24 -7.28 -13.27
C PHE A 218 -13.34 -7.16 -11.75
N MET A 219 -14.40 -6.53 -11.24
CA MET A 219 -14.61 -6.35 -9.80
C MET A 219 -14.72 -7.68 -9.07
N ARG A 220 -15.50 -8.62 -9.63
CA ARG A 220 -15.66 -9.97 -9.06
C ARG A 220 -14.33 -10.70 -8.98
N ARG A 221 -13.55 -10.75 -10.07
CA ARG A 221 -12.24 -11.42 -10.10
C ARG A 221 -11.25 -10.78 -9.16
N LEU A 222 -11.23 -9.45 -9.10
CA LEU A 222 -10.31 -8.71 -8.24
C LEU A 222 -10.58 -9.01 -6.77
N GLU A 223 -11.84 -8.91 -6.35
CA GLU A 223 -12.26 -9.18 -4.98
C GLU A 223 -11.99 -10.64 -4.61
N GLU A 224 -12.42 -11.58 -5.41
CA GLU A 224 -12.22 -13.02 -5.20
C GLU A 224 -10.72 -13.37 -5.07
N SER A 225 -9.88 -12.85 -5.98
CA SER A 225 -8.44 -13.11 -5.95
C SER A 225 -7.79 -12.61 -4.66
N ILE A 226 -8.05 -11.35 -4.28
CA ILE A 226 -7.40 -10.73 -3.11
C ILE A 226 -7.95 -11.34 -1.82
N GLU A 227 -9.27 -11.49 -1.68
CA GLU A 227 -9.87 -11.95 -0.42
C GLU A 227 -9.57 -13.43 -0.16
N SER A 228 -9.65 -14.30 -1.19
CA SER A 228 -9.32 -15.73 -1.03
C SER A 228 -7.85 -15.94 -0.66
N ALA A 229 -6.93 -15.22 -1.32
CA ALA A 229 -5.50 -15.30 -1.02
C ALA A 229 -5.20 -14.70 0.37
N THR A 230 -5.80 -13.57 0.74
CA THR A 230 -5.63 -12.97 2.09
C THR A 230 -6.09 -13.94 3.18
N ALA A 231 -7.28 -14.55 3.02
CA ALA A 231 -7.79 -15.52 3.98
C ALA A 231 -6.87 -16.76 4.11
N ARG A 232 -6.26 -17.21 3.00
CA ARG A 232 -5.26 -18.28 3.02
C ARG A 232 -4.01 -17.87 3.80
N LEU A 233 -3.45 -16.67 3.52
CA LEU A 233 -2.27 -16.16 4.22
C LEU A 233 -2.50 -15.98 5.73
N GLU A 234 -3.70 -15.57 6.12
CA GLU A 234 -4.09 -15.43 7.53
C GLU A 234 -4.18 -16.81 8.22
N ARG A 235 -4.72 -17.84 7.56
CA ARG A 235 -4.73 -19.22 8.09
C ARG A 235 -3.31 -19.78 8.22
N GLU A 236 -2.48 -19.68 7.19
CA GLU A 236 -1.06 -20.11 7.23
C GLU A 236 -0.31 -19.52 8.42
N ALA A 237 -0.55 -18.22 8.73
CA ALA A 237 0.05 -17.57 9.87
C ALA A 237 -0.48 -18.09 11.22
N GLY A 238 -1.78 -18.44 11.30
CA GLY A 238 -2.38 -19.05 12.47
C GLY A 238 -1.86 -20.46 12.76
N ASP A 239 -1.64 -21.27 11.74
CA ASP A 239 -1.11 -22.62 11.87
C ASP A 239 0.36 -22.61 12.30
N ALA A 240 1.16 -21.71 11.72
CA ALA A 240 2.57 -21.53 12.10
C ALA A 240 2.77 -20.99 13.54
N ALA A 241 1.75 -20.39 14.13
CA ALA A 241 1.81 -19.93 15.52
C ALA A 241 1.44 -21.03 16.53
N ARG A 242 0.88 -22.16 16.07
CA ARG A 242 0.49 -23.32 16.91
C ARG A 242 1.53 -24.44 16.88
N SER A 243 2.38 -24.48 15.86
CA SER A 243 3.50 -25.40 15.72
C SER A 243 4.77 -24.86 16.40
#